data_10cd5576288f96c6981cba6b75e5d3ba
#
_entry.id   10cd5576288f96c6981cba6b75e5d3ba
#
_cell.length_a   1.000
_cell.length_b   1.000
_cell.length_c   1.000
_cell.angle_alpha   90.00
_cell.angle_beta   90.00
_cell.angle_gamma   90.00
#
_symmetry.space_group_name_H-M   'P 1'
#
loop_
_entity.id
_entity.type
_entity.pdbx_description
1 polymer ?
#
loop_
_entity_poly.entity_id
_entity_poly.type
_entity_poly.pdbx_seq_one_letter_code
_entity_poly.pdbx_strand_id
1 'polypeptide(L)'
;VGLLEKAEEPVKNLSGGQKQRAAIARALMRHPKILLADEPAASLDPVTGRQILTLLKEIQEKDGVTILMNSHNLEFSQEFSDRIIGLKDGNVVFDGTPSEMNEEILRNIYISLEDSHLS
;
A
#
# COMPACT_ATOMS: atom_id res chain seq x y z
N VAL A 1 16.36 11.60 -7.94
CA VAL A 1 16.57 12.35 -9.19
C VAL A 1 15.61 11.89 -10.27
N GLY A 2 15.55 10.60 -10.57
CA GLY A 2 14.63 10.07 -11.57
C GLY A 2 13.16 10.30 -11.28
N LEU A 3 12.75 10.33 -10.01
CA LEU A 3 11.37 10.60 -9.61
C LEU A 3 10.93 12.02 -9.94
N LEU A 4 11.78 13.01 -9.69
CA LEU A 4 11.46 14.40 -9.98
C LEU A 4 11.37 14.67 -11.47
N GLU A 5 12.25 14.05 -12.25
CA GLU A 5 12.21 14.14 -13.71
C GLU A 5 10.91 13.55 -14.26
N LYS A 6 10.49 12.39 -13.74
CA LYS A 6 9.26 11.75 -14.17
C LYS A 6 8.00 12.54 -13.74
N ALA A 7 8.05 13.22 -12.60
CA ALA A 7 6.94 14.03 -12.13
C ALA A 7 6.64 15.22 -13.03
N GLU A 8 7.61 15.69 -13.79
CA GLU A 8 7.42 16.81 -14.72
C GLU A 8 6.81 16.39 -16.06
N GLU A 9 6.84 15.10 -16.39
CA GLU A 9 6.24 14.61 -17.64
C GLU A 9 4.71 14.62 -17.56
N PRO A 10 4.02 14.79 -18.71
CA PRO A 10 2.57 14.68 -18.74
C PRO A 10 2.11 13.29 -18.27
N VAL A 11 1.17 13.25 -17.34
CA VAL A 11 0.70 12.00 -16.73
C VAL A 11 0.17 11.02 -17.77
N LYS A 12 -0.50 11.51 -18.81
CA LYS A 12 -1.07 10.66 -19.86
C LYS A 12 -0.03 9.84 -20.63
N ASN A 13 1.25 10.24 -20.61
CA ASN A 13 2.31 9.55 -21.33
C ASN A 13 3.10 8.59 -20.45
N LEU A 14 2.70 8.43 -19.18
CA LEU A 14 3.41 7.59 -18.22
C LEU A 14 2.78 6.21 -18.10
N SER A 15 3.62 5.19 -17.83
CA SER A 15 3.15 3.86 -17.47
C SER A 15 2.45 3.90 -16.09
N GLY A 16 1.78 2.81 -15.72
CA GLY A 16 1.14 2.72 -14.40
C GLY A 16 2.12 2.93 -13.25
N GLY A 17 3.29 2.29 -13.31
CA GLY A 17 4.33 2.47 -12.28
C GLY A 17 4.89 3.88 -12.26
N GLN A 18 5.09 4.47 -13.43
CA GLN A 18 5.57 5.86 -13.54
C GLN A 18 4.53 6.85 -12.98
N LYS A 19 3.25 6.62 -13.24
CA LYS A 19 2.18 7.44 -12.67
C LYS A 19 2.19 7.39 -11.15
N GLN A 20 2.37 6.21 -10.57
CA GLN A 20 2.45 6.04 -9.12
C GLN A 20 3.67 6.75 -8.54
N ARG A 21 4.83 6.61 -9.18
CA ARG A 21 6.05 7.31 -8.75
C ARG A 21 5.87 8.82 -8.81
N ALA A 22 5.25 9.34 -9.87
CA ALA A 22 4.97 10.75 -10.00
C ALA A 22 4.03 11.26 -8.91
N ALA A 23 2.99 10.48 -8.59
CA ALA A 23 2.05 10.82 -7.52
C ALA A 23 2.75 10.88 -6.16
N ILE A 24 3.61 9.90 -5.87
CA ILE A 24 4.39 9.85 -4.63
C ILE A 24 5.33 11.06 -4.54
N ALA A 25 6.03 11.37 -5.63
CA ALA A 25 6.95 12.50 -5.67
C ALA A 25 6.21 13.82 -5.39
N ARG A 26 5.04 14.02 -6.01
CA ARG A 26 4.23 15.21 -5.78
C ARG A 26 3.77 15.34 -4.33
N ALA A 27 3.36 14.23 -3.74
CA ALA A 27 2.94 14.22 -2.35
C ALA A 27 4.11 14.59 -1.41
N LEU A 28 5.31 14.09 -1.70
CA LEU A 28 6.50 14.35 -0.90
C LEU A 28 6.98 15.79 -0.98
N MET A 29 6.69 16.49 -2.08
CA MET A 29 7.06 17.90 -2.24
C MET A 29 6.43 18.79 -1.18
N ARG A 30 5.36 18.35 -0.54
CA ARG A 30 4.68 19.07 0.53
C ARG A 30 5.24 18.76 1.91
N HIS A 31 6.26 17.92 2.01
CA HIS A 31 6.89 17.48 3.26
C HIS A 31 5.87 16.94 4.28
N PRO A 32 5.05 15.93 3.91
CA PRO A 32 4.00 15.44 4.79
C PRO A 32 4.58 14.64 5.96
N LYS A 33 3.85 14.63 7.08
CA LYS A 33 4.14 13.74 8.20
C LYS A 33 3.47 12.39 8.00
N ILE A 34 2.33 12.38 7.30
CA ILE A 34 1.56 11.19 7.00
C ILE A 34 1.29 11.16 5.50
N LEU A 35 1.57 10.05 4.88
CA LEU A 35 1.28 9.82 3.46
C LEU A 35 0.20 8.75 3.36
N LEU A 36 -0.89 9.06 2.67
CA LEU A 36 -1.97 8.11 2.43
C LEU A 36 -1.77 7.48 1.06
N ALA A 37 -1.73 6.16 1.01
CA ALA A 37 -1.54 5.41 -0.22
C ALA A 37 -2.71 4.43 -0.40
N ASP A 38 -3.60 4.72 -1.33
CA ASP A 38 -4.77 3.90 -1.60
C ASP A 38 -4.43 2.88 -2.68
N GLU A 39 -4.27 1.61 -2.26
CA GLU A 39 -3.93 0.49 -3.13
C GLU A 39 -2.80 0.82 -4.11
N PRO A 40 -1.62 1.24 -3.61
CA PRO A 40 -0.57 1.79 -4.48
C PRO A 40 0.01 0.80 -5.49
N ALA A 41 -0.15 -0.49 -5.25
CA ALA A 41 0.33 -1.54 -6.16
C ALA A 41 -0.80 -2.20 -6.96
N ALA A 42 -2.06 -1.78 -6.78
CA ALA A 42 -3.19 -2.32 -7.52
C ALA A 42 -3.08 -1.96 -9.01
N SER A 43 -3.51 -2.88 -9.85
CA SER A 43 -3.46 -2.73 -11.32
C SER A 43 -2.04 -2.72 -11.90
N LEU A 44 -1.02 -2.93 -11.09
CA LEU A 44 0.36 -3.08 -11.55
C LEU A 44 0.73 -4.56 -11.59
N ASP A 45 1.65 -4.92 -12.49
CA ASP A 45 2.22 -6.26 -12.48
C ASP A 45 3.00 -6.47 -11.17
N PRO A 46 3.23 -7.74 -10.75
CA PRO A 46 3.88 -8.00 -9.46
C PRO A 46 5.25 -7.36 -9.28
N VAL A 47 6.05 -7.32 -10.34
CA VAL A 47 7.39 -6.73 -10.27
C VAL A 47 7.31 -5.22 -10.04
N THR A 48 6.49 -4.53 -10.83
CA THR A 48 6.31 -3.08 -10.70
C THR A 48 5.64 -2.73 -9.37
N GLY A 49 4.66 -3.51 -8.95
CA GLY A 49 4.00 -3.32 -7.66
C GLY A 49 4.99 -3.41 -6.50
N ARG A 50 5.88 -4.40 -6.54
CA ARG A 50 6.91 -4.56 -5.51
C ARG A 50 7.89 -3.37 -5.51
N GLN A 51 8.23 -2.85 -6.67
CA GLN A 51 9.09 -1.68 -6.79
C GLN A 51 8.46 -0.45 -6.12
N ILE A 52 7.16 -0.24 -6.31
CA ILE A 52 6.44 0.87 -5.69
C ILE A 52 6.42 0.73 -4.16
N LEU A 53 6.14 -0.47 -3.67
CA LEU A 53 6.11 -0.71 -2.22
C LEU A 53 7.49 -0.60 -1.59
N THR A 54 8.53 -1.04 -2.29
CA THR A 54 9.92 -0.87 -1.85
C THR A 54 10.26 0.61 -1.75
N LEU A 55 9.85 1.41 -2.74
CA LEU A 55 10.04 2.85 -2.72
C LEU A 55 9.37 3.50 -1.51
N LEU A 56 8.11 3.13 -1.22
CA LEU A 56 7.40 3.64 -0.06
C LEU A 56 8.10 3.27 1.24
N LYS A 57 8.62 2.05 1.34
CA LYS A 57 9.36 1.61 2.52
C LYS A 57 10.64 2.41 2.72
N GLU A 58 11.37 2.67 1.65
CA GLU A 58 12.59 3.48 1.69
C GLU A 58 12.28 4.91 2.16
N ILE A 59 11.21 5.50 1.67
CA ILE A 59 10.77 6.83 2.06
C ILE A 59 10.43 6.86 3.55
N GLN A 60 9.71 5.87 4.02
CA GLN A 60 9.34 5.76 5.43
C GLN A 60 10.59 5.68 6.32
N GLU A 61 11.57 4.89 5.92
CA GLU A 61 12.81 4.71 6.69
C GLU A 61 13.71 5.94 6.66
N LYS A 62 13.84 6.59 5.50
CA LYS A 62 14.74 7.73 5.34
C LYS A 62 14.16 9.05 5.86
N ASP A 63 12.88 9.29 5.57
CA ASP A 63 12.25 10.58 5.85
C ASP A 63 11.38 10.57 7.10
N GLY A 64 11.21 9.40 7.73
CA GLY A 64 10.39 9.28 8.92
C GLY A 64 8.91 9.55 8.69
N VAL A 65 8.45 9.43 7.45
CA VAL A 65 7.04 9.64 7.09
C VAL A 65 6.23 8.43 7.52
N THR A 66 5.11 8.65 8.19
CA THR A 66 4.16 7.58 8.48
C THR A 66 3.34 7.31 7.22
N ILE A 67 3.31 6.06 6.77
CA ILE A 67 2.55 5.68 5.58
C ILE A 67 1.37 4.82 5.99
N LEU A 68 0.17 5.28 5.66
CA LEU A 68 -1.05 4.52 5.83
C LEU A 68 -1.48 4.00 4.47
N MET A 69 -1.42 2.69 4.30
CA MET A 69 -1.68 2.04 3.02
C MET A 69 -2.92 1.15 3.12
N ASN A 70 -3.84 1.32 2.17
CA ASN A 70 -4.95 0.42 1.97
C ASN A 70 -4.54 -0.62 0.93
N SER A 71 -4.68 -1.91 1.24
CA SER A 71 -4.27 -2.97 0.33
C SER A 71 -5.12 -4.22 0.48
N HIS A 72 -5.42 -4.85 -0.64
CA HIS A 72 -6.05 -6.17 -0.68
C HIS A 72 -5.05 -7.30 -0.90
N ASN A 73 -3.78 -6.97 -1.15
CA ASN A 73 -2.73 -7.97 -1.33
C ASN A 73 -2.06 -8.29 0.00
N LEU A 74 -2.36 -9.47 0.52
CA LEU A 74 -1.85 -9.89 1.83
C LEU A 74 -0.37 -10.13 1.85
N GLU A 75 0.20 -10.72 0.81
CA GLU A 75 1.63 -10.97 0.75
C GLU A 75 2.40 -9.66 0.86
N PHE A 76 1.97 -8.64 0.12
CA PHE A 76 2.58 -7.33 0.18
C PHE A 76 2.37 -6.67 1.53
N SER A 77 1.18 -6.80 2.11
CA SER A 77 0.90 -6.26 3.44
C SER A 77 1.79 -6.86 4.50
N GLN A 78 2.00 -8.18 4.46
CA GLN A 78 2.88 -8.86 5.40
C GLN A 78 4.35 -8.50 5.20
N GLU A 79 4.77 -8.34 3.96
CA GLU A 79 6.17 -8.06 3.63
C GLU A 79 6.58 -6.61 3.91
N PHE A 80 5.72 -5.65 3.62
CA PHE A 80 6.08 -4.23 3.61
C PHE A 80 5.54 -3.43 4.79
N SER A 81 4.63 -3.97 5.59
CA SER A 81 4.01 -3.23 6.69
C SER A 81 4.67 -3.53 8.03
N ASP A 82 4.68 -2.53 8.90
CA ASP A 82 5.12 -2.70 10.29
C ASP A 82 3.95 -3.02 11.22
N ARG A 83 2.75 -2.63 10.82
CA ARG A 83 1.52 -2.87 11.56
C ARG A 83 0.39 -3.12 10.55
N ILE A 84 -0.41 -4.12 10.83
CA ILE A 84 -1.55 -4.47 9.98
C ILE A 84 -2.83 -4.31 10.78
N ILE A 85 -3.82 -3.64 10.19
CA ILE A 85 -5.14 -3.51 10.77
C ILE A 85 -6.12 -4.18 9.81
N GLY A 86 -6.79 -5.23 10.30
CA GLY A 86 -7.79 -5.95 9.53
C GLY A 86 -9.17 -5.40 9.82
N LEU A 87 -9.91 -5.08 8.76
CA LEU A 87 -11.26 -4.55 8.87
C LEU A 87 -12.26 -5.55 8.30
N LYS A 88 -13.39 -5.69 8.98
CA LYS A 88 -14.49 -6.54 8.55
C LYS A 88 -15.80 -5.91 9.00
N ASP A 89 -16.71 -5.68 8.05
CA ASP A 89 -18.03 -5.09 8.33
C ASP A 89 -17.95 -3.78 9.13
N GLY A 90 -16.94 -2.97 8.82
CA GLY A 90 -16.73 -1.68 9.48
C GLY A 90 -16.07 -1.76 10.85
N ASN A 91 -15.67 -2.94 11.30
CA ASN A 91 -15.05 -3.15 12.60
C ASN A 91 -13.60 -3.60 12.46
N VAL A 92 -12.78 -3.21 13.44
CA VAL A 92 -11.41 -3.72 13.53
C VAL A 92 -11.46 -5.12 14.12
N VAL A 93 -11.01 -6.11 13.33
CA VAL A 93 -10.99 -7.51 13.77
C VAL A 93 -9.56 -8.02 13.99
N PHE A 94 -8.58 -7.27 13.57
CA PHE A 94 -7.17 -7.57 13.81
C PHE A 94 -6.38 -6.28 13.88
N ASP A 95 -5.43 -6.22 14.81
CA ASP A 95 -4.48 -5.13 14.94
C ASP A 95 -3.20 -5.68 15.55
N GLY A 96 -2.15 -5.74 14.76
CA GLY A 96 -0.89 -6.32 15.22
C GLY A 96 0.21 -6.25 14.17
N THR A 97 1.31 -6.90 14.46
CA THR A 97 2.45 -6.99 13.54
C THR A 97 2.18 -8.03 12.45
N PRO A 98 2.90 -7.95 11.31
CA PRO A 98 2.75 -8.98 10.27
C PRO A 98 3.01 -10.41 10.76
N SER A 99 3.92 -10.59 11.71
CA SER A 99 4.24 -11.91 12.24
C SER A 99 3.14 -12.48 13.13
N GLU A 100 2.28 -11.66 13.68
CA GLU A 100 1.14 -12.10 14.50
C GLU A 100 -0.03 -12.59 13.65
N MET A 101 -0.05 -12.25 12.38
CA MET A 101 -1.11 -12.66 11.48
C MET A 101 -0.88 -14.11 11.03
N ASN A 102 -1.86 -14.98 11.20
CA ASN A 102 -1.80 -16.39 10.83
C ASN A 102 -2.98 -16.75 9.91
N GLU A 103 -2.98 -18.00 9.42
CA GLU A 103 -4.01 -18.47 8.51
C GLU A 103 -5.42 -18.42 9.10
N GLU A 104 -5.55 -18.68 10.39
CA GLU A 104 -6.83 -18.67 11.07
C GLU A 104 -7.42 -17.26 11.09
N ILE A 105 -6.59 -16.26 11.42
CA ILE A 105 -7.00 -14.86 11.41
C ILE A 105 -7.40 -14.43 9.99
N LEU A 106 -6.62 -14.83 9.01
CA LEU A 106 -6.91 -14.54 7.59
C LEU A 106 -8.22 -15.14 7.14
N ARG A 107 -8.48 -16.39 7.51
CA ARG A 107 -9.75 -17.05 7.19
C ARG A 107 -10.93 -16.31 7.79
N ASN A 108 -10.82 -15.87 9.03
CA ASN A 108 -11.89 -15.14 9.69
C ASN A 108 -12.23 -13.82 8.99
N ILE A 109 -11.23 -13.15 8.45
CA ILE A 109 -11.42 -11.91 7.70
C ILE A 109 -12.03 -12.19 6.33
N TYR A 110 -11.49 -13.16 5.57
CA TYR A 110 -11.88 -13.40 4.18
C TYR A 110 -13.13 -14.23 4.00
N ILE A 111 -13.32 -15.28 4.79
CA ILE A 111 -14.50 -16.15 4.68
C ILE A 111 -15.76 -15.36 4.96
N SER A 112 -15.72 -14.45 5.92
CA SER A 112 -16.89 -13.63 6.22
C SER A 112 -17.24 -12.65 5.11
N LEU A 113 -16.26 -12.21 4.34
CA LEU A 113 -16.52 -11.40 3.14
C LEU A 113 -17.20 -12.22 2.07
N GLU A 114 -16.83 -13.49 1.90
CA GLU A 114 -17.48 -14.41 0.97
C GLU A 114 -18.91 -14.71 1.41
N ASP A 115 -19.12 -14.99 2.70
CA ASP A 115 -20.44 -15.24 3.23
C ASP A 115 -21.37 -14.05 3.03
N SER A 116 -20.87 -12.83 3.19
CA SER A 116 -21.67 -11.64 2.97
C SER A 116 -22.03 -11.44 1.49
N HIS A 117 -21.23 -11.96 0.58
CA HIS A 117 -21.53 -11.94 -0.85
C HIS A 117 -22.54 -13.02 -1.27
N LEU A 118 -22.57 -14.13 -0.54
CA LEU A 118 -23.47 -15.26 -0.83
C LEU A 118 -24.86 -15.05 -0.25
N SER A 119 -24.97 -14.21 0.74
CA SER A 119 -26.25 -13.90 1.37
C SER A 119 -26.93 -12.69 0.72
#